data_a4c74b7f68c4c3be9f6157c87594bb39
#
_entry.id   a4c74b7f68c4c3be9f6157c87594bb39
#
_cell.length_a   1.000
_cell.length_b   1.000
_cell.length_c   1.000
_cell.angle_alpha   90.00
_cell.angle_beta   90.00
_cell.angle_gamma   90.00
#
_symmetry.space_group_name_H-M   'P 1'
#
loop_
_entity.id
_entity.type
_entity.pdbx_description
1 polymer ?
#
loop_
_entity_poly.entity_id
_entity_poly.type
_entity_poly.pdbx_seq_one_letter_code
_entity_poly.pdbx_strand_id
1 'polypeptide(L)'
;MAIRFFDMFAGIGGFRSGLEAIGGFECVGYCEIDKYAKQAYEAMYDTGGELYFDDARKIVLEQLPDFDLLVGGFLCQSFSIAGARKGFDDTRGTLFFEIARIVAVKKPKYLFLENVPGLLNHDSGKTFETILLSPKSCKLFGERRHSIADELLTACGRNE
;
A
#
# COMPACT_ATOMS: atom_id res chain seq x y z
N MET A 1 15.10 -0.16 19.37
CA MET A 1 14.86 -1.07 18.22
C MET A 1 14.33 -0.22 17.10
N ALA A 2 14.84 -0.40 15.87
CA ALA A 2 14.29 0.26 14.70
C ALA A 2 12.95 -0.36 14.29
N ILE A 3 12.05 0.44 13.74
CA ILE A 3 10.81 -0.03 13.11
C ILE A 3 11.19 -0.56 11.72
N ARG A 4 10.98 -1.86 11.50
CA ARG A 4 11.28 -2.51 10.23
C ARG A 4 10.15 -2.26 9.24
N PHE A 5 10.46 -1.80 8.02
CA PHE A 5 9.43 -1.52 7.03
C PHE A 5 9.68 -2.21 5.69
N PHE A 6 8.59 -2.52 5.00
CA PHE A 6 8.59 -3.00 3.62
C PHE A 6 8.02 -1.91 2.71
N ASP A 7 8.77 -1.53 1.66
CA ASP A 7 8.42 -0.45 0.73
C ASP A 7 7.76 -1.02 -0.54
N MET A 8 6.45 -0.90 -0.63
CA MET A 8 5.66 -1.49 -1.70
C MET A 8 5.33 -0.44 -2.76
N PHE A 9 5.55 -0.77 -4.03
CA PHE A 9 5.45 0.18 -5.15
C PHE A 9 6.38 1.38 -4.95
N ALA A 10 7.63 1.06 -4.63
CA ALA A 10 8.60 1.97 -4.03
C ALA A 10 8.93 3.20 -4.89
N GLY A 11 8.75 3.10 -6.23
CA GLY A 11 9.14 4.17 -7.13
C GLY A 11 10.62 4.52 -6.97
N ILE A 12 10.91 5.78 -6.76
CA ILE A 12 12.26 6.27 -6.43
C ILE A 12 12.50 6.38 -4.91
N GLY A 13 11.61 5.86 -4.06
CA GLY A 13 11.77 5.79 -2.61
C GLY A 13 11.28 7.01 -1.82
N GLY A 14 10.15 7.60 -2.22
CA GLY A 14 9.60 8.76 -1.51
C GLY A 14 9.28 8.49 -0.05
N PHE A 15 8.67 7.33 0.26
CA PHE A 15 8.42 6.91 1.65
C PHE A 15 9.72 6.66 2.40
N ARG A 16 10.66 5.92 1.79
CA ARG A 16 11.94 5.59 2.37
C ARG A 16 12.72 6.86 2.74
N SER A 17 12.80 7.82 1.81
CA SER A 17 13.47 9.10 2.06
C SER A 17 12.94 9.81 3.32
N GLY A 18 11.61 9.86 3.48
CA GLY A 18 10.99 10.46 4.66
C GLY A 18 11.29 9.69 5.95
N LEU A 19 11.21 8.37 5.91
CA LEU A 19 11.47 7.52 7.07
C LEU A 19 12.93 7.55 7.51
N GLU A 20 13.88 7.49 6.56
CA GLU A 20 15.31 7.59 6.86
C GLU A 20 15.70 8.97 7.40
N ALA A 21 15.09 10.04 6.88
CA ALA A 21 15.34 11.39 7.39
C ALA A 21 14.91 11.58 8.85
N ILE A 22 13.86 10.91 9.29
CA ILE A 22 13.39 10.92 10.68
C ILE A 22 14.31 10.04 11.55
N GLY A 23 14.84 8.96 11.00
CA GLY A 23 15.63 7.96 11.70
C GLY A 23 14.78 6.97 12.50
N GLY A 24 15.38 5.86 12.92
CA GLY A 24 14.70 4.81 13.68
C GLY A 24 13.89 3.83 12.83
N PHE A 25 14.05 3.86 11.52
CA PHE A 25 13.43 2.93 10.58
C PHE A 25 14.50 2.14 9.82
N GLU A 26 14.17 0.91 9.45
CA GLU A 26 15.03 -0.01 8.71
C GLU A 26 14.23 -0.64 7.57
N CYS A 27 14.68 -0.43 6.33
CA CYS A 27 14.07 -1.10 5.17
C CYS A 27 14.50 -2.56 5.15
N VAL A 28 13.54 -3.46 5.03
CA VAL A 28 13.82 -4.91 4.96
C VAL A 28 13.63 -5.48 3.56
N GLY A 29 13.07 -4.66 2.67
CA GLY A 29 12.86 -5.02 1.28
C GLY A 29 11.91 -4.05 0.58
N TYR A 30 11.89 -4.12 -0.73
CA TYR A 30 11.07 -3.26 -1.57
C TYR A 30 10.54 -3.99 -2.80
N CYS A 31 9.45 -3.45 -3.36
CA CYS A 31 8.86 -3.94 -4.59
C CYS A 31 8.67 -2.79 -5.57
N GLU A 32 9.27 -2.91 -6.77
CA GLU A 32 9.12 -1.93 -7.86
C GLU A 32 9.23 -2.62 -9.22
N ILE A 33 8.22 -2.42 -10.07
CA ILE A 33 8.14 -3.05 -11.39
C ILE A 33 8.88 -2.26 -12.47
N ASP A 34 8.96 -0.94 -12.32
CA ASP A 34 9.66 -0.09 -13.27
C ASP A 34 11.16 -0.16 -13.06
N LYS A 35 11.88 -0.62 -14.10
CA LYS A 35 13.33 -0.82 -14.02
C LYS A 35 14.12 0.47 -13.81
N TYR A 36 13.62 1.61 -14.28
CA TYR A 36 14.31 2.88 -14.14
C TYR A 36 14.09 3.47 -12.75
N ALA A 37 12.87 3.35 -12.22
CA ALA A 37 12.58 3.70 -10.84
C ALA A 37 13.43 2.85 -9.88
N LYS A 38 13.51 1.53 -10.11
CA LYS A 38 14.40 0.62 -9.36
C LYS A 38 15.87 1.06 -9.40
N GLN A 39 16.40 1.38 -10.59
CA GLN A 39 17.78 1.84 -10.73
C GLN A 39 18.04 3.14 -9.95
N ALA A 40 17.08 4.07 -9.98
CA ALA A 40 17.16 5.31 -9.19
C ALA A 40 17.14 5.00 -7.69
N TYR A 41 16.24 4.12 -7.26
CA TYR A 41 16.14 3.67 -5.87
C TYR A 41 17.46 3.08 -5.36
N GLU A 42 18.04 2.13 -6.10
CA GLU A 42 19.31 1.48 -5.76
C GLU A 42 20.52 2.42 -5.82
N ALA A 43 20.43 3.50 -6.62
CA ALA A 43 21.46 4.53 -6.64
C ALA A 43 21.38 5.52 -5.46
N MET A 44 20.19 5.68 -4.87
CA MET A 44 19.93 6.62 -3.78
C MET A 44 20.11 5.98 -2.39
N TYR A 45 19.86 4.68 -2.29
CA TYR A 45 19.83 3.98 -0.99
C TYR A 45 20.78 2.78 -0.99
N ASP A 46 21.33 2.49 0.19
CA ASP A 46 22.02 1.21 0.41
C ASP A 46 20.98 0.11 0.53
N THR A 47 20.88 -0.71 -0.51
CA THR A 47 19.95 -1.85 -0.59
C THR A 47 20.65 -3.17 -0.28
N GLY A 48 21.88 -3.12 0.21
CA GLY A 48 22.66 -4.32 0.54
C GLY A 48 21.97 -5.16 1.62
N GLY A 49 21.59 -6.39 1.28
CA GLY A 49 20.91 -7.31 2.20
C GLY A 49 19.38 -7.18 2.23
N GLU A 50 18.79 -6.24 1.50
CA GLU A 50 17.34 -6.09 1.37
C GLU A 50 16.77 -7.03 0.30
N LEU A 51 15.53 -7.45 0.46
CA LEU A 51 14.84 -8.24 -0.56
C LEU A 51 14.21 -7.34 -1.60
N TYR A 52 14.47 -7.65 -2.86
CA TYR A 52 13.84 -6.99 -4.00
C TYR A 52 12.83 -7.91 -4.69
N PHE A 53 11.67 -7.34 -5.04
CA PHE A 53 10.64 -7.99 -5.85
C PHE A 53 10.29 -7.11 -7.06
N ASP A 54 10.24 -7.72 -8.25
CA ASP A 54 9.92 -7.04 -9.51
C ASP A 54 8.41 -6.83 -9.71
N ASP A 55 7.59 -7.67 -9.10
CA ASP A 55 6.14 -7.65 -9.28
C ASP A 55 5.44 -8.07 -7.99
N ALA A 56 4.60 -7.19 -7.46
CA ALA A 56 3.83 -7.43 -6.25
C ALA A 56 3.02 -8.73 -6.28
N ARG A 57 2.53 -9.12 -7.45
CA ARG A 57 1.73 -10.34 -7.66
C ARG A 57 2.56 -11.61 -7.50
N LYS A 58 3.88 -11.51 -7.68
CA LYS A 58 4.82 -12.64 -7.60
C LYS A 58 5.48 -12.77 -6.24
N ILE A 59 5.20 -11.86 -5.32
CA ILE A 59 5.77 -11.93 -3.96
C ILE A 59 5.35 -13.22 -3.30
N VAL A 60 6.35 -14.03 -2.98
CA VAL A 60 6.20 -15.27 -2.19
C VAL A 60 6.25 -14.88 -0.72
N LEU A 61 5.12 -15.02 -0.02
CA LEU A 61 4.95 -14.49 1.34
C LEU A 61 5.89 -15.11 2.36
N GLU A 62 6.29 -16.36 2.13
CA GLU A 62 7.24 -17.11 2.97
C GLU A 62 8.66 -16.53 2.89
N GLN A 63 9.00 -15.88 1.77
CA GLN A 63 10.30 -15.23 1.57
C GLN A 63 10.37 -13.83 2.19
N LEU A 64 9.21 -13.18 2.39
CA LEU A 64 9.17 -11.89 3.04
C LEU A 64 9.60 -12.01 4.51
N PRO A 65 10.56 -11.20 4.98
CA PRO A 65 10.87 -11.12 6.40
C PRO A 65 9.67 -10.54 7.16
N ASP A 66 9.67 -10.69 8.47
CA ASP A 66 8.72 -9.97 9.30
C ASP A 66 9.08 -8.48 9.35
N PHE A 67 8.07 -7.63 9.34
CA PHE A 67 8.21 -6.18 9.41
C PHE A 67 7.05 -5.58 10.22
N ASP A 68 7.27 -4.38 10.76
CA ASP A 68 6.30 -3.68 11.60
C ASP A 68 5.40 -2.72 10.81
N LEU A 69 5.92 -2.18 9.70
CA LEU A 69 5.26 -1.15 8.89
C LEU A 69 5.28 -1.55 7.41
N LEU A 70 4.14 -1.47 6.73
CA LEU A 70 4.07 -1.51 5.29
C LEU A 70 3.78 -0.11 4.78
N VAL A 71 4.61 0.37 3.84
CA VAL A 71 4.38 1.64 3.15
C VAL A 71 4.16 1.39 1.67
N GLY A 72 3.41 2.28 0.99
CA GLY A 72 3.24 2.18 -0.47
C GLY A 72 2.17 3.09 -1.03
N GLY A 73 2.42 3.61 -2.24
CA GLY A 73 1.45 4.33 -3.05
C GLY A 73 0.93 3.45 -4.18
N PHE A 74 -0.36 3.19 -4.24
CA PHE A 74 -0.93 2.34 -5.28
C PHE A 74 -1.86 3.11 -6.22
N LEU A 75 -1.84 2.74 -7.51
CA LEU A 75 -2.65 3.39 -8.52
C LEU A 75 -4.12 2.99 -8.42
N CYS A 76 -5.01 3.99 -8.35
CA CYS A 76 -6.46 3.81 -8.32
C CYS A 76 -7.14 3.65 -9.68
N GLN A 77 -6.38 3.60 -10.78
CA GLN A 77 -6.94 3.62 -12.15
C GLN A 77 -7.85 2.44 -12.51
N SER A 78 -8.02 1.49 -11.61
CA SER A 78 -8.66 0.21 -11.90
C SER A 78 -10.06 0.03 -11.35
N PHE A 79 -10.56 1.00 -10.61
CA PHE A 79 -11.96 0.98 -10.20
C PHE A 79 -12.88 1.74 -11.17
N SER A 80 -12.35 2.13 -12.35
CA SER A 80 -13.14 2.76 -13.41
C SER A 80 -14.15 1.78 -13.97
N ILE A 81 -15.39 1.93 -13.56
CA ILE A 81 -16.58 1.22 -14.06
C ILE A 81 -17.03 1.73 -15.43
N ALA A 82 -16.14 2.32 -16.21
CA ALA A 82 -16.40 2.69 -17.60
C ALA A 82 -16.03 1.54 -18.54
N GLY A 83 -16.79 0.45 -18.50
CA GLY A 83 -16.65 -0.65 -19.45
C GLY A 83 -17.17 -1.97 -18.92
N ALA A 84 -18.48 -2.20 -19.12
CA ALA A 84 -19.13 -3.50 -19.11
C ALA A 84 -18.76 -4.47 -17.98
N ARG A 85 -19.60 -4.55 -16.96
CA ARG A 85 -20.02 -5.76 -16.19
C ARG A 85 -19.20 -7.04 -16.46
N LYS A 86 -17.89 -6.98 -16.47
CA LYS A 86 -17.02 -8.15 -16.34
C LYS A 86 -16.48 -8.08 -14.90
N GLY A 87 -16.97 -9.02 -14.10
CA GLY A 87 -16.64 -9.10 -12.68
C GLY A 87 -15.14 -9.08 -12.41
N PHE A 88 -14.78 -9.10 -11.18
CA PHE A 88 -13.47 -9.10 -10.48
C PHE A 88 -12.18 -9.57 -11.22
N ASP A 89 -12.25 -9.80 -12.53
CA ASP A 89 -11.15 -10.26 -13.41
C ASP A 89 -10.36 -9.11 -14.07
N ASP A 90 -10.67 -7.84 -13.80
CA ASP A 90 -9.86 -6.75 -14.31
C ASP A 90 -8.58 -6.62 -13.48
N THR A 91 -7.48 -7.03 -14.12
CA THR A 91 -6.12 -7.12 -13.55
C THR A 91 -5.58 -5.82 -12.93
N ARG A 92 -6.30 -4.72 -13.01
CA ARG A 92 -5.89 -3.39 -12.55
C ARG A 92 -6.45 -2.98 -11.18
N GLY A 93 -7.51 -3.64 -10.70
CA GLY A 93 -7.98 -3.53 -9.30
C GLY A 93 -7.13 -4.31 -8.30
N THR A 94 -6.10 -4.99 -8.79
CA THR A 94 -5.38 -6.02 -8.05
C THR A 94 -4.31 -5.49 -7.10
N LEU A 95 -3.78 -4.28 -7.29
CA LEU A 95 -2.63 -3.81 -6.50
C LEU A 95 -2.99 -3.61 -5.02
N PHE A 96 -4.16 -3.07 -4.72
CA PHE A 96 -4.65 -3.02 -3.34
C PHE A 96 -4.83 -4.43 -2.75
N PHE A 97 -5.32 -5.38 -3.54
CA PHE A 97 -5.49 -6.76 -3.06
C PHE A 97 -4.16 -7.47 -2.80
N GLU A 98 -3.08 -7.07 -3.48
CA GLU A 98 -1.74 -7.55 -3.15
C GLU A 98 -1.26 -7.02 -1.79
N ILE A 99 -1.51 -5.74 -1.50
CA ILE A 99 -1.30 -5.19 -0.15
C ILE A 99 -2.09 -6.02 0.86
N ALA A 100 -3.39 -6.19 0.62
CA ALA A 100 -4.27 -6.94 1.54
C ALA A 100 -3.83 -8.39 1.74
N ARG A 101 -3.29 -9.04 0.69
CA ARG A 101 -2.75 -10.41 0.76
C ARG A 101 -1.53 -10.48 1.67
N ILE A 102 -0.59 -9.56 1.51
CA ILE A 102 0.63 -9.48 2.33
C ILE A 102 0.26 -9.21 3.77
N VAL A 103 -0.58 -8.21 4.01
CA VAL A 103 -0.96 -7.80 5.37
C VAL A 103 -1.75 -8.91 6.10
N ALA A 104 -2.59 -9.66 5.40
CA ALA A 104 -3.33 -10.77 6.00
C ALA A 104 -2.42 -11.87 6.59
N VAL A 105 -1.24 -12.06 5.98
CA VAL A 105 -0.27 -13.08 6.42
C VAL A 105 0.77 -12.50 7.37
N LYS A 106 1.38 -11.37 7.00
CA LYS A 106 2.49 -10.75 7.75
C LYS A 106 2.03 -9.95 8.97
N LYS A 107 0.79 -9.44 8.95
CA LYS A 107 0.17 -8.71 10.07
C LYS A 107 1.05 -7.60 10.65
N PRO A 108 1.57 -6.68 9.80
CA PRO A 108 2.33 -5.56 10.29
C PRO A 108 1.49 -4.72 11.27
N LYS A 109 2.14 -4.04 12.20
CA LYS A 109 1.47 -3.19 13.20
C LYS A 109 0.88 -1.94 12.58
N TYR A 110 1.54 -1.44 11.51
CA TYR A 110 1.20 -0.17 10.88
C TYR A 110 1.13 -0.31 9.37
N LEU A 111 0.22 0.50 8.77
CA LEU A 111 0.10 0.68 7.33
C LEU A 111 0.16 2.18 7.04
N PHE A 112 1.00 2.57 6.10
CA PHE A 112 1.06 3.93 5.61
C PHE A 112 0.89 3.91 4.09
N LEU A 113 -0.33 4.13 3.64
CA LEU A 113 -0.73 4.02 2.24
C LEU A 113 -1.05 5.40 1.68
N GLU A 114 -0.51 5.70 0.49
CA GLU A 114 -0.78 6.93 -0.24
C GLU A 114 -1.69 6.64 -1.44
N ASN A 115 -2.57 7.58 -1.73
CA ASN A 115 -3.33 7.58 -2.96
C ASN A 115 -3.76 9.00 -3.37
N VAL A 116 -4.16 9.16 -4.63
CA VAL A 116 -4.64 10.45 -5.12
C VAL A 116 -5.98 10.83 -4.49
N PRO A 117 -6.26 12.13 -4.24
CA PRO A 117 -7.53 12.59 -3.65
C PRO A 117 -8.78 12.11 -4.40
N GLY A 118 -8.65 11.85 -5.71
CA GLY A 118 -9.73 11.31 -6.52
C GLY A 118 -10.28 9.96 -6.05
N LEU A 119 -9.53 9.19 -5.25
CA LEU A 119 -10.02 7.96 -4.65
C LEU A 119 -11.25 8.18 -3.76
N LEU A 120 -11.26 9.26 -3.00
CA LEU A 120 -12.35 9.58 -2.05
C LEU A 120 -13.68 9.84 -2.75
N ASN A 121 -13.63 10.40 -3.97
CA ASN A 121 -14.80 10.75 -4.76
C ASN A 121 -15.11 9.74 -5.88
N HIS A 122 -14.24 8.75 -6.09
CA HIS A 122 -14.42 7.75 -7.13
C HIS A 122 -15.67 6.91 -6.87
N ASP A 123 -16.53 6.81 -7.90
CA ASP A 123 -17.83 6.13 -7.82
C ASP A 123 -18.67 6.59 -6.60
N SER A 124 -18.74 7.91 -6.38
CA SER A 124 -19.45 8.52 -5.25
C SER A 124 -18.98 7.99 -3.88
N GLY A 125 -17.67 7.74 -3.74
CA GLY A 125 -17.05 7.24 -2.50
C GLY A 125 -17.07 5.72 -2.33
N LYS A 126 -17.84 4.98 -3.14
CA LYS A 126 -18.01 3.53 -3.00
C LYS A 126 -16.70 2.75 -3.14
N THR A 127 -15.78 3.25 -3.96
CA THR A 127 -14.48 2.62 -4.13
C THR A 127 -13.67 2.65 -2.83
N PHE A 128 -13.61 3.80 -2.19
CA PHE A 128 -12.92 3.96 -0.91
C PHE A 128 -13.59 3.12 0.18
N GLU A 129 -14.93 3.16 0.24
CA GLU A 129 -15.71 2.31 1.13
C GLU A 129 -15.43 0.82 0.90
N THR A 130 -15.37 0.37 -0.35
CA THR A 130 -15.03 -1.02 -0.69
C THR A 130 -13.63 -1.40 -0.22
N ILE A 131 -12.64 -0.50 -0.34
CA ILE A 131 -11.30 -0.70 0.19
C ILE A 131 -11.33 -0.88 1.71
N LEU A 132 -12.06 -0.03 2.42
CA LEU A 132 -12.18 -0.10 3.87
C LEU A 132 -12.97 -1.32 4.37
N LEU A 133 -14.05 -1.67 3.66
CA LEU A 133 -15.01 -2.70 4.10
C LEU A 133 -14.78 -4.07 3.47
N SER A 134 -13.82 -4.23 2.53
CA SER A 134 -13.61 -5.53 1.91
C SER A 134 -13.29 -6.59 2.99
N PRO A 135 -13.72 -7.84 2.82
CA PRO A 135 -13.44 -8.92 3.79
C PRO A 135 -11.94 -9.11 4.07
N LYS A 136 -11.10 -8.79 3.09
CA LYS A 136 -9.64 -8.79 3.24
C LYS A 136 -9.14 -7.60 4.05
N SER A 137 -9.74 -6.41 3.85
CA SER A 137 -9.46 -5.21 4.64
C SER A 137 -10.02 -5.33 6.06
N CYS A 138 -11.12 -6.07 6.25
CA CYS A 138 -11.69 -6.34 7.56
C CYS A 138 -10.71 -6.93 8.57
N LYS A 139 -9.79 -7.77 8.09
CA LYS A 139 -8.71 -8.32 8.91
C LYS A 139 -7.55 -7.35 9.10
N LEU A 140 -7.46 -6.32 8.24
CA LEU A 140 -6.46 -5.26 8.29
C LEU A 140 -6.70 -4.26 9.44
N PHE A 141 -7.94 -3.80 9.60
CA PHE A 141 -8.25 -2.68 10.48
C PHE A 141 -8.83 -3.09 11.85
N GLY A 142 -9.06 -4.39 12.09
CA GLY A 142 -9.57 -4.91 13.37
C GLY A 142 -10.95 -4.32 13.76
N GLU A 143 -11.31 -4.41 15.05
CA GLU A 143 -12.61 -3.96 15.57
C GLU A 143 -12.77 -2.42 15.65
N ARG A 144 -11.70 -1.65 15.48
CA ARG A 144 -11.69 -0.16 15.51
C ARG A 144 -12.11 0.52 14.20
N ARG A 145 -12.71 -0.20 13.28
CA ARG A 145 -13.07 0.29 11.94
C ARG A 145 -14.00 1.50 11.91
N HIS A 146 -14.99 1.54 12.79
CA HIS A 146 -15.94 2.64 12.81
C HIS A 146 -15.29 3.97 13.21
N SER A 147 -14.35 3.94 14.15
CA SER A 147 -13.67 5.15 14.62
C SER A 147 -12.79 5.80 13.54
N ILE A 148 -12.01 5.01 12.80
CA ILE A 148 -11.08 5.55 11.79
C ILE A 148 -11.82 6.02 10.53
N ALA A 149 -12.83 5.26 10.07
CA ALA A 149 -13.64 5.67 8.92
C ALA A 149 -14.45 6.93 9.21
N ASP A 150 -15.03 7.06 10.40
CA ASP A 150 -15.80 8.24 10.82
C ASP A 150 -14.88 9.45 11.03
N GLU A 151 -13.68 9.29 11.56
CA GLU A 151 -12.70 10.37 11.70
C GLU A 151 -12.20 10.88 10.33
N LEU A 152 -11.90 9.97 9.39
CA LEU A 152 -11.46 10.34 8.04
C LEU A 152 -12.57 10.99 7.23
N LEU A 153 -13.80 10.49 7.31
CA LEU A 153 -14.97 11.09 6.65
C LEU A 153 -15.30 12.45 7.26
N THR A 154 -15.19 12.61 8.58
CA THR A 154 -15.40 13.88 9.27
C THR A 154 -14.29 14.89 8.95
N ALA A 155 -13.06 14.46 8.74
CA ALA A 155 -11.95 15.31 8.35
C ALA A 155 -12.07 15.79 6.89
N CYS A 156 -12.58 14.96 5.97
CA CYS A 156 -12.82 15.32 4.57
C CYS A 156 -14.03 16.22 4.36
N GLY A 157 -15.02 16.19 5.26
CA GLY A 157 -16.26 16.98 5.14
C GLY A 157 -16.19 18.41 5.70
N ARG A 158 -15.02 18.88 6.15
CA ARG A 158 -14.85 20.19 6.77
C ARG A 158 -14.17 21.25 5.90
N ASN A 159 -14.21 21.10 4.58
CA ASN A 159 -13.85 22.16 3.63
C ASN A 159 -15.07 22.50 2.76
N GLU A 160 -16.09 23.12 3.36
CA GLU A 160 -17.02 24.04 2.69
C GLU A 160 -16.57 25.47 2.94
#